data_22757d3a7d6ded40ea85c6e699150436
#
_entry.id   22757d3a7d6ded40ea85c6e699150436
#
_cell.length_a   1.000
_cell.length_b   1.000
_cell.length_c   1.000
_cell.angle_alpha   90.00
_cell.angle_beta   90.00
_cell.angle_gamma   90.00
#
_symmetry.space_group_name_H-M   'P 1'
#
loop_
_entity.id
_entity.type
_entity.pdbx_description
1 polymer ?
#
loop_
_entity_poly.entity_id
_entity_poly.type
_entity_poly.pdbx_seq_one_letter_code
_entity_poly.pdbx_strand_id
1 'polypeptide(L)' 'MSTQKSIAVLPFRDLSVDSSNEFICDGITEEIINALAKIDGMKVISRTSSFFFKNHKTSLEEIASKLGVAILLEGSA' A
#
# COMPACT_ATOMS: atom_id res chain seq x y z
N MET A 1 16.07 20.63 -7.80
CA MET A 1 14.76 20.33 -7.29
C MET A 1 14.54 18.83 -7.28
N SER A 2 13.96 18.32 -6.23
CA SER A 2 13.73 16.87 -6.12
C SER A 2 12.61 16.42 -7.05
N THR A 3 12.85 15.33 -7.79
CA THR A 3 11.82 14.70 -8.60
C THR A 3 11.39 13.39 -8.00
N GLN A 4 11.60 13.25 -6.67
CA GLN A 4 11.26 12.03 -5.99
C GLN A 4 9.76 11.74 -6.09
N LYS A 5 9.44 10.53 -6.52
CA LYS A 5 8.05 10.06 -6.56
C LYS A 5 7.70 9.42 -5.23
N SER A 6 6.47 9.58 -4.82
CA SER A 6 5.97 8.98 -3.58
C SER A 6 4.86 8.00 -3.88
N ILE A 7 4.89 6.85 -3.20
CA ILE A 7 3.93 5.78 -3.42
C ILE A 7 3.58 5.12 -2.09
N ALA A 8 2.31 4.78 -1.95
CA ALA A 8 1.84 3.94 -0.86
C ALA A 8 1.23 2.68 -1.47
N VAL A 9 1.62 1.53 -0.92
CA VAL A 9 1.05 0.24 -1.33
C VAL A 9 0.02 -0.13 -0.28
N LEU A 10 -1.24 -0.12 -0.67
CA LEU A 10 -2.33 -0.48 0.24
C LEU A 10 -2.39 -1.99 0.41
N PRO A 11 -2.87 -2.47 1.57
CA PRO A 11 -3.02 -3.91 1.78
C PRO A 11 -3.85 -4.55 0.67
N PHE A 12 -3.34 -5.61 0.09
CA PHE A 12 -4.06 -6.35 -0.94
C PHE A 12 -5.32 -6.95 -0.34
N ARG A 13 -6.39 -6.92 -1.13
CA ARG A 13 -7.69 -7.42 -0.69
C ARG A 13 -7.77 -8.91 -0.91
N ASP A 14 -8.25 -9.60 0.12
CA ASP A 14 -8.49 -11.04 0.04
C ASP A 14 -9.87 -11.26 -0.58
N LEU A 15 -9.91 -11.91 -1.74
CA LEU A 15 -11.15 -12.20 -2.44
C LEU A 15 -11.76 -13.54 -2.04
N SER A 16 -11.14 -14.28 -1.13
CA SER A 16 -11.69 -15.54 -0.67
C SER A 16 -12.94 -15.31 0.18
N VAL A 17 -13.83 -16.30 0.20
CA VAL A 17 -15.11 -16.18 0.88
C VAL A 17 -14.92 -16.05 2.40
N ASP A 18 -13.93 -16.73 2.94
CA ASP A 18 -13.72 -16.85 4.38
C ASP A 18 -12.47 -16.12 4.88
N SER A 19 -11.91 -15.24 4.08
CA SER A 19 -10.69 -14.49 4.43
C SER A 19 -9.49 -15.41 4.70
N SER A 20 -9.49 -16.61 4.10
CA SER A 20 -8.42 -17.59 4.35
C SER A 20 -7.07 -17.18 3.79
N ASN A 21 -7.05 -16.22 2.85
CA ASN A 21 -5.82 -15.77 2.20
C ASN A 21 -5.34 -14.41 2.73
N GLU A 22 -5.93 -13.91 3.80
CA GLU A 22 -5.57 -12.59 4.32
C GLU A 22 -4.09 -12.49 4.67
N PHE A 23 -3.57 -13.54 5.29
CA PHE A 23 -2.16 -13.58 5.67
C PHE A 23 -1.25 -13.51 4.43
N ILE A 24 -1.65 -14.21 3.37
CA ILE A 24 -0.89 -14.21 2.12
C ILE A 24 -0.94 -12.84 1.48
N CYS A 25 -2.11 -12.21 1.46
CA CYS A 25 -2.28 -10.87 0.89
C CYS A 25 -1.41 -9.85 1.61
N ASP A 26 -1.35 -9.92 2.93
CA ASP A 26 -0.52 -9.02 3.72
C ASP A 26 0.97 -9.25 3.42
N GLY A 27 1.37 -10.50 3.26
CA GLY A 27 2.74 -10.84 2.92
C GLY A 27 3.14 -10.32 1.55
N ILE A 28 2.26 -10.44 0.56
CA ILE A 28 2.51 -9.91 -0.78
C ILE A 28 2.65 -8.40 -0.73
N THR A 29 1.77 -7.73 0.00
CA THR A 29 1.83 -6.28 0.14
C THR A 29 3.17 -5.85 0.73
N GLU A 30 3.62 -6.53 1.77
CA GLU A 30 4.89 -6.21 2.42
C GLU A 30 6.08 -6.43 1.49
N GLU A 31 6.06 -7.49 0.70
CA GLU A 31 7.12 -7.75 -0.26
C GLU A 31 7.20 -6.68 -1.34
N ILE A 32 6.06 -6.20 -1.79
CA ILE A 32 6.02 -5.13 -2.79
C ILE A 32 6.59 -3.85 -2.20
N ILE A 33 6.22 -3.52 -0.96
CA ILE A 33 6.75 -2.34 -0.27
C ILE A 33 8.27 -2.43 -0.20
N ASN A 34 8.80 -3.60 0.20
CA ASN A 34 10.23 -3.78 0.33
C ASN A 34 10.94 -3.68 -1.01
N ALA A 35 10.35 -4.22 -2.07
CA ALA A 35 10.94 -4.15 -3.39
C ALA A 35 11.00 -2.72 -3.91
N LEU A 36 9.91 -1.96 -3.73
CA LEU A 36 9.85 -0.58 -4.16
C LEU A 36 10.82 0.31 -3.39
N ALA A 37 11.05 -0.01 -2.13
CA ALA A 37 11.95 0.76 -1.27
C ALA A 37 13.40 0.72 -1.75
N LYS A 38 13.74 -0.24 -2.61
CA LYS A 38 15.08 -0.37 -3.17
C LYS A 38 15.29 0.46 -4.43
N ILE A 39 14.24 1.10 -4.92
CA ILE A 39 14.32 1.90 -6.15
C ILE A 39 14.75 3.32 -5.78
N ASP A 40 15.83 3.78 -6.42
CA ASP A 40 16.31 5.15 -6.21
C ASP A 40 15.28 6.16 -6.69
N GLY A 41 15.10 7.22 -5.91
CA GLY A 41 14.14 8.27 -6.25
C GLY A 41 12.71 7.95 -5.92
N MET A 42 12.46 6.82 -5.28
CA MET A 42 11.11 6.42 -4.86
C MET A 42 10.97 6.52 -3.35
N LYS A 43 10.03 7.32 -2.90
CA LYS A 43 9.68 7.39 -1.49
C LYS A 43 8.50 6.47 -1.24
N VAL A 44 8.71 5.42 -0.47
CA VAL A 44 7.68 4.43 -0.19
C VAL A 44 7.18 4.60 1.24
N ILE A 45 5.86 4.68 1.39
CA ILE A 45 5.24 4.80 2.71
C ILE A 45 5.42 3.47 3.45
N SER A 46 5.67 3.56 4.75
CA SER A 46 5.90 2.39 5.57
C SER A 46 4.67 1.48 5.63
N ARG A 47 4.93 0.20 5.89
CA ARG A 47 3.87 -0.78 6.08
C ARG A 47 2.87 -0.32 7.16
N THR A 48 3.38 0.18 8.27
CA THR A 48 2.53 0.62 9.38
C THR A 48 1.53 1.68 8.93
N SER A 49 2.00 2.69 8.20
CA SER A 49 1.13 3.76 7.75
C SER A 49 0.13 3.27 6.70
N SER A 50 0.58 2.44 5.76
CA SER A 50 -0.31 1.89 4.73
C SER A 50 -1.39 1.00 5.33
N PHE A 51 -1.02 0.14 6.30
CA PHE A 51 -1.96 -0.80 6.89
C PHE A 51 -2.94 -0.14 7.84
N PHE A 52 -2.69 1.10 8.24
CA PHE A 52 -3.65 1.84 9.04
C PHE A 52 -5.02 1.90 8.36
N PHE A 53 -5.04 1.94 7.02
CA PHE A 53 -6.28 2.03 6.27
C PHE A 53 -6.89 0.69 5.90
N LYS A 54 -6.31 -0.41 6.37
CA LYS A 54 -6.87 -1.73 6.15
C LYS A 54 -8.26 -1.80 6.78
N ASN A 55 -9.24 -2.24 6.00
CA ASN A 55 -10.64 -2.36 6.43
C ASN A 55 -11.33 -1.03 6.76
N HIS A 56 -10.71 0.08 6.43
CA HIS A 56 -11.35 1.40 6.59
C HIS A 56 -12.13 1.76 5.33
N LYS A 57 -13.30 2.33 5.52
CA LYS A 57 -14.13 2.81 4.41
C LYS A 57 -13.76 4.25 4.09
N THR A 58 -12.55 4.43 3.60
CA THR A 58 -12.04 5.75 3.26
C THR A 58 -11.79 5.77 1.76
N SER A 59 -12.11 6.88 1.10
CA SER A 59 -11.86 7.00 -0.34
C SER A 59 -10.38 6.98 -0.63
N LEU A 60 -10.03 6.54 -1.85
CA LEU A 60 -8.62 6.53 -2.25
C LEU A 60 -8.03 7.93 -2.25
N GLU A 61 -8.84 8.93 -2.62
CA GLU A 61 -8.37 10.32 -2.62
C GLU A 61 -8.01 10.78 -1.21
N GLU A 62 -8.81 10.43 -0.22
CA GLU A 62 -8.53 10.76 1.16
C GLU A 62 -7.29 10.06 1.67
N ILE A 63 -7.13 8.78 1.32
CA ILE A 63 -5.96 8.02 1.73
C ILE A 63 -4.70 8.65 1.16
N ALA A 64 -4.71 8.97 -0.13
CA ALA A 64 -3.56 9.60 -0.77
C ALA A 64 -3.21 10.93 -0.11
N SER A 65 -4.23 11.72 0.22
CA SER A 65 -4.03 13.01 0.88
C SER A 65 -3.44 12.83 2.27
N LYS A 66 -3.97 11.91 3.05
CA LYS A 66 -3.50 11.69 4.42
C LYS A 66 -2.09 11.11 4.47
N LEU A 67 -1.75 10.26 3.51
CA LEU A 67 -0.40 9.70 3.43
C LEU A 67 0.58 10.64 2.72
N GLY A 68 0.07 11.66 2.04
CA GLY A 68 0.92 12.62 1.35
C GLY A 68 1.65 12.01 0.17
N VAL A 69 1.00 11.12 -0.57
CA VAL A 69 1.64 10.44 -1.70
C VAL A 69 0.97 10.79 -3.02
N ALA A 70 1.74 10.70 -4.08
CA ALA A 70 1.25 10.95 -5.43
C ALA A 70 0.64 9.70 -6.07
N ILE A 71 1.06 8.53 -5.64
CA ILE A 71 0.66 7.25 -6.26
C ILE A 71 0.14 6.31 -5.18
N LEU A 72 -1.00 5.67 -5.47
CA LEU A 72 -1.51 4.57 -4.66
C LEU A 72 -1.49 3.31 -5.49
N LEU A 73 -0.97 2.24 -4.92
CA LEU A 73 -1.01 0.92 -5.54
C LEU A 73 -1.94 0.04 -4.73
N GLU A 74 -2.93 -0.57 -5.37
CA GLU A 74 -3.82 -1.50 -4.72
C GLU A 74 -3.98 -2.74 -5.57
N GLY A 75 -4.40 -3.82 -4.94
CA GLY A 75 -4.60 -5.07 -5.66
C GLY A 75 -5.44 -6.03 -4.85
N SER A 76 -5.62 -7.23 -5.41
CA SER A 76 -6.39 -8.28 -4.77
C SER A 76 -5.84 -9.64 -5.17
N ALA A 77 -6.14 -10.62 -4.36
CA ALA A 77 -5.69 -11.98 -4.61
C ALA A 77 -6.71 -13.00 -4.10
#